data_1fe2e00187f7d233abe20da9006b12b5
#
_entry.id   1fe2e00187f7d233abe20da9006b12b5
#
_cell.length_a   1.000
_cell.length_b   1.000
_cell.length_c   1.000
_cell.angle_alpha   90.00
_cell.angle_beta   90.00
_cell.angle_gamma   90.00
#
_symmetry.space_group_name_H-M   'P 1'
#
loop_
_entity.id
_entity.type
_entity.pdbx_description
1 polymer ?
#
loop_
_entity_poly.entity_id
_entity_poly.type
_entity_poly.pdbx_seq_one_letter_code
_entity_poly.pdbx_strand_id
1 'polypeptide(L)'
;MAQQPAQIILLNGASSAGKSTLCRHLQAQLPQPFLYFALDLLLFGEGVIAKWPGVEAFEWSRQRPKLFDGYHRSLAAFAAAGNHLIADYVLETKDTLDDLARLLAPFDVFFVGVHCPLPELERRERARGDRRIGDAREDYERVHTFSGYDFEVDSLGAPEDNAARIMAAWQQRKSPSTFEQIHARR
;
A
#
# COMPACT_ATOMS: atom_id res chain seq x y z
N MET A 1 14.82 19.11 20.82
CA MET A 1 14.83 18.98 19.34
C MET A 1 13.48 18.41 18.94
N ALA A 2 12.75 19.05 18.01
CA ALA A 2 11.52 18.46 17.48
C ALA A 2 11.90 17.15 16.75
N GLN A 3 11.29 16.05 17.14
CA GLN A 3 11.49 14.75 16.49
C GLN A 3 10.97 14.86 15.06
N GLN A 4 11.76 14.43 14.08
CA GLN A 4 11.27 14.41 12.69
C GLN A 4 10.05 13.47 12.61
N PRO A 5 9.03 13.85 11.81
CA PRO A 5 7.85 12.99 11.65
C PRO A 5 8.25 11.63 11.09
N ALA A 6 7.50 10.61 11.48
CA ALA A 6 7.68 9.28 10.92
C ALA A 6 7.46 9.32 9.40
N GLN A 7 8.25 8.54 8.67
CA GLN A 7 8.23 8.48 7.22
C GLN A 7 7.45 7.24 6.78
N ILE A 8 6.59 7.40 5.79
CA ILE A 8 5.76 6.33 5.24
C ILE A 8 5.96 6.27 3.72
N ILE A 9 6.46 5.16 3.21
CA ILE A 9 6.47 4.89 1.77
C ILE A 9 5.26 4.02 1.49
N LEU A 10 4.25 4.58 0.80
CA LEU A 10 3.01 3.89 0.49
C LEU A 10 2.96 3.55 -1.00
N LEU A 11 2.95 2.24 -1.32
CA LEU A 11 2.83 1.74 -2.67
C LEU A 11 1.37 1.40 -2.98
N ASN A 12 0.83 1.99 -4.04
CA ASN A 12 -0.51 1.69 -4.55
C ASN A 12 -0.43 1.07 -5.95
N GLY A 13 -1.30 0.12 -6.22
CA GLY A 13 -1.40 -0.56 -7.51
C GLY A 13 -2.32 -1.76 -7.43
N ALA A 14 -2.68 -2.34 -8.57
CA ALA A 14 -3.57 -3.49 -8.66
C ALA A 14 -3.03 -4.72 -7.92
N SER A 15 -3.89 -5.66 -7.59
CA SER A 15 -3.50 -7.00 -7.17
C SER A 15 -2.54 -7.60 -8.20
N SER A 16 -1.55 -8.36 -7.75
CA SER A 16 -0.50 -8.96 -8.60
C SER A 16 0.45 -7.97 -9.33
N ALA A 17 0.39 -6.67 -9.04
CA ALA A 17 1.32 -5.68 -9.62
C ALA A 17 2.77 -5.79 -9.11
N GLY A 18 3.05 -6.62 -8.09
CA GLY A 18 4.41 -6.80 -7.56
C GLY A 18 4.78 -5.86 -6.41
N LYS A 19 3.82 -5.14 -5.84
CA LYS A 19 4.04 -4.20 -4.71
C LYS A 19 4.81 -4.82 -3.55
N SER A 20 4.37 -5.99 -3.07
CA SER A 20 5.00 -6.67 -1.92
C SER A 20 6.44 -7.08 -2.19
N THR A 21 6.78 -7.41 -3.44
CA THR A 21 8.16 -7.66 -3.86
C THR A 21 8.98 -6.37 -3.79
N LEU A 22 8.46 -5.27 -4.33
CA LEU A 22 9.12 -3.95 -4.26
C LEU A 22 9.32 -3.50 -2.81
N CYS A 23 8.33 -3.70 -1.93
CA CYS A 23 8.46 -3.37 -0.52
C CYS A 23 9.64 -4.08 0.16
N ARG A 24 9.85 -5.37 -0.14
CA ARG A 24 11.00 -6.13 0.41
C ARG A 24 12.34 -5.61 -0.12
N HIS A 25 12.43 -5.29 -1.41
CA HIS A 25 13.65 -4.72 -1.99
C HIS A 25 13.93 -3.32 -1.44
N LEU A 26 12.90 -2.49 -1.24
CA LEU A 26 13.03 -1.19 -0.58
C LEU A 26 13.52 -1.35 0.86
N GLN A 27 12.91 -2.26 1.63
CA GLN A 27 13.28 -2.50 3.03
C GLN A 27 14.74 -2.90 3.16
N ALA A 28 15.27 -3.68 2.22
CA ALA A 28 16.68 -4.09 2.21
C ALA A 28 17.67 -2.96 1.87
N GLN A 29 17.21 -1.89 1.22
CA GLN A 29 18.07 -0.78 0.73
C GLN A 29 17.95 0.49 1.57
N LEU A 30 16.93 0.61 2.41
CA LEU A 30 16.69 1.81 3.21
C LEU A 30 17.78 1.99 4.28
N PRO A 31 18.26 3.24 4.51
CA PRO A 31 19.37 3.52 5.42
C PRO A 31 18.99 3.37 6.90
N GLN A 32 17.72 3.24 7.20
CA GLN A 32 17.17 3.09 8.55
C GLN A 32 16.03 2.06 8.54
N PRO A 33 15.68 1.48 9.71
CA PRO A 33 14.63 0.47 9.77
C PRO A 33 13.26 1.04 9.36
N PHE A 34 12.61 0.39 8.39
CA PHE A 34 11.21 0.59 8.03
C PHE A 34 10.46 -0.72 8.29
N LEU A 35 9.34 -0.64 8.97
CA LEU A 35 8.46 -1.80 9.16
C LEU A 35 7.64 -2.00 7.88
N TYR A 36 7.64 -3.23 7.36
CA TYR A 36 6.74 -3.59 6.28
C TYR A 36 5.35 -3.90 6.86
N PHE A 37 4.35 -3.15 6.43
CA PHE A 37 3.00 -3.23 6.95
C PHE A 37 1.98 -3.30 5.79
N ALA A 38 1.46 -4.50 5.53
CA ALA A 38 0.52 -4.74 4.45
C ALA A 38 -0.83 -5.26 4.99
N LEU A 39 -1.92 -4.86 4.35
CA LEU A 39 -3.26 -5.38 4.69
C LEU A 39 -3.31 -6.91 4.54
N ASP A 40 -2.62 -7.46 3.55
CA ASP A 40 -2.52 -8.89 3.30
C ASP A 40 -1.96 -9.68 4.49
N LEU A 41 -1.10 -9.08 5.33
CA LEU A 41 -0.62 -9.71 6.57
C LEU A 41 -1.75 -9.96 7.56
N LEU A 42 -2.76 -9.09 7.58
CA LEU A 42 -3.94 -9.25 8.42
C LEU A 42 -4.97 -10.18 7.78
N LEU A 43 -5.12 -10.15 6.46
CA LEU A 43 -6.12 -10.96 5.75
C LEU A 43 -5.72 -12.44 5.63
N PHE A 44 -4.43 -12.69 5.38
CA PHE A 44 -3.91 -14.01 5.05
C PHE A 44 -2.86 -14.52 6.05
N GLY A 45 -2.50 -13.70 7.05
CA GLY A 45 -1.62 -14.11 8.13
C GLY A 45 -2.20 -15.29 8.90
N GLU A 46 -1.35 -16.25 9.26
CA GLU A 46 -1.76 -17.44 9.99
C GLU A 46 -2.37 -17.05 11.35
N GLY A 47 -3.59 -17.53 11.60
CA GLY A 47 -4.29 -17.31 12.86
C GLY A 47 -4.93 -15.92 13.06
N VAL A 48 -4.75 -14.97 12.14
CA VAL A 48 -5.36 -13.63 12.28
C VAL A 48 -6.87 -13.70 12.05
N ILE A 49 -7.31 -14.42 11.02
CA ILE A 49 -8.73 -14.74 10.82
C ILE A 49 -8.92 -16.21 11.13
N ALA A 50 -9.70 -16.48 12.16
CA ALA A 50 -9.95 -17.84 12.59
C ALA A 50 -10.66 -18.66 11.50
N LYS A 51 -10.12 -19.84 11.24
CA LYS A 51 -10.69 -20.82 10.31
C LYS A 51 -11.03 -22.10 11.09
N TRP A 52 -12.12 -22.09 11.84
CA TRP A 52 -12.56 -23.32 12.52
C TRP A 52 -13.91 -23.81 11.99
N PRO A 53 -14.16 -25.12 12.01
CA PRO A 53 -15.44 -25.68 11.60
C PRO A 53 -16.59 -25.14 12.46
N GLY A 54 -17.71 -24.77 11.85
CA GLY A 54 -18.88 -24.24 12.53
C GLY A 54 -18.91 -22.73 12.73
N VAL A 55 -17.84 -21.99 12.40
CA VAL A 55 -17.97 -20.56 12.18
C VAL A 55 -18.51 -20.37 10.77
N GLU A 56 -19.85 -20.28 10.69
CA GLU A 56 -20.48 -19.88 9.45
C GLU A 56 -19.96 -18.51 9.06
N ALA A 57 -19.19 -18.54 8.02
CA ALA A 57 -18.74 -17.42 7.25
C ALA A 57 -18.44 -16.18 8.11
N PHE A 58 -17.16 -15.94 8.35
CA PHE A 58 -16.68 -14.56 8.49
C PHE A 58 -17.39 -13.75 7.38
N GLU A 59 -18.52 -13.12 7.72
CA GLU A 59 -19.33 -12.35 6.77
C GLU A 59 -18.46 -11.22 6.23
N TRP A 60 -17.75 -11.51 5.14
CA TRP A 60 -16.76 -10.61 4.57
C TRP A 60 -17.32 -9.20 4.35
N SER A 61 -18.51 -9.09 3.77
CA SER A 61 -19.18 -7.82 3.55
C SER A 61 -19.37 -6.98 4.82
N ARG A 62 -19.61 -7.65 5.94
CA ARG A 62 -19.86 -7.02 7.25
C ARG A 62 -18.57 -6.71 8.02
N GLN A 63 -17.57 -7.56 7.90
CA GLN A 63 -16.31 -7.43 8.64
C GLN A 63 -15.25 -6.59 7.91
N ARG A 64 -15.28 -6.61 6.57
CA ARG A 64 -14.33 -5.89 5.73
C ARG A 64 -14.17 -4.41 6.12
N PRO A 65 -15.22 -3.60 6.27
CA PRO A 65 -15.07 -2.19 6.63
C PRO A 65 -14.32 -1.98 7.95
N LYS A 66 -14.60 -2.80 8.96
CA LYS A 66 -13.96 -2.72 10.28
C LYS A 66 -12.49 -3.08 10.23
N LEU A 67 -12.16 -4.10 9.43
CA LEU A 67 -10.80 -4.60 9.27
C LEU A 67 -9.94 -3.58 8.54
N PHE A 68 -10.48 -2.94 7.51
CA PHE A 68 -9.81 -1.87 6.78
C PHE A 68 -9.63 -0.61 7.64
N ASP A 69 -10.65 -0.18 8.40
CA ASP A 69 -10.51 0.93 9.34
C ASP A 69 -9.45 0.62 10.41
N GLY A 70 -9.46 -0.59 10.96
CA GLY A 70 -8.43 -1.05 11.91
C GLY A 70 -7.02 -1.03 11.31
N TYR A 71 -6.85 -1.48 10.07
CA TYR A 71 -5.57 -1.41 9.36
C TYR A 71 -5.10 0.05 9.18
N HIS A 72 -5.96 0.95 8.70
CA HIS A 72 -5.61 2.36 8.51
C HIS A 72 -5.18 3.02 9.83
N ARG A 73 -5.93 2.80 10.90
CA ARG A 73 -5.58 3.32 12.24
C ARG A 73 -4.28 2.72 12.76
N SER A 74 -3.98 1.47 12.44
CA SER A 74 -2.73 0.83 12.82
C SER A 74 -1.52 1.48 12.14
N LEU A 75 -1.61 1.86 10.86
CA LEU A 75 -0.57 2.64 10.19
C LEU A 75 -0.27 3.94 10.95
N ALA A 76 -1.31 4.71 11.27
CA ALA A 76 -1.14 5.94 12.02
C ALA A 76 -0.59 5.71 13.43
N ALA A 77 -1.03 4.66 14.13
CA ALA A 77 -0.57 4.35 15.49
C ALA A 77 0.91 3.94 15.50
N PHE A 78 1.36 3.10 14.56
CA PHE A 78 2.77 2.73 14.44
C PHE A 78 3.65 3.94 14.08
N ALA A 79 3.19 4.79 13.15
CA ALA A 79 3.88 6.02 12.79
C ALA A 79 3.95 7.01 13.97
N ALA A 80 2.86 7.18 14.72
CA ALA A 80 2.83 8.04 15.91
C ALA A 80 3.78 7.57 17.03
N ALA A 81 4.03 6.27 17.11
CA ALA A 81 5.04 5.69 18.00
C ALA A 81 6.50 5.88 17.49
N GLY A 82 6.71 6.57 16.35
CA GLY A 82 8.02 6.89 15.79
C GLY A 82 8.57 5.85 14.82
N ASN A 83 7.78 4.85 14.42
CA ASN A 83 8.22 3.86 13.42
C ASN A 83 8.08 4.40 11.99
N HIS A 84 9.10 4.20 11.17
CA HIS A 84 8.99 4.38 9.73
C HIS A 84 8.32 3.17 9.10
N LEU A 85 7.48 3.39 8.07
CA LEU A 85 6.68 2.32 7.47
C LEU A 85 6.88 2.22 5.96
N ILE A 86 6.92 0.99 5.44
CA ILE A 86 6.61 0.69 4.05
C ILE A 86 5.28 -0.05 4.04
N ALA A 87 4.30 0.48 3.30
CA ALA A 87 3.01 -0.16 3.17
C ALA A 87 2.67 -0.41 1.70
N ASP A 88 2.08 -1.57 1.40
CA ASP A 88 1.46 -1.80 0.11
C ASP A 88 -0.05 -1.91 0.25
N TYR A 89 -0.74 -1.35 -0.72
CA TYR A 89 -2.18 -1.23 -0.68
C TYR A 89 -2.81 -1.30 -2.08
N VAL A 90 -4.08 -1.65 -2.13
CA VAL A 90 -4.95 -1.47 -3.28
C VAL A 90 -6.00 -0.45 -2.86
N LEU A 91 -5.77 0.82 -3.18
CA LEU A 91 -6.73 1.89 -2.93
C LEU A 91 -7.84 1.81 -3.98
N GLU A 92 -9.01 1.37 -3.56
CA GLU A 92 -10.13 1.06 -4.47
C GLU A 92 -11.03 2.27 -4.73
N THR A 93 -11.03 3.26 -3.86
CA THR A 93 -11.91 4.42 -3.95
C THR A 93 -11.21 5.71 -3.55
N LYS A 94 -11.71 6.81 -4.12
CA LYS A 94 -11.26 8.15 -3.73
C LYS A 94 -11.50 8.43 -2.25
N ASP A 95 -12.64 8.03 -1.71
CA ASP A 95 -13.00 8.27 -0.32
C ASP A 95 -12.00 7.59 0.63
N THR A 96 -11.58 6.35 0.32
CA THR A 96 -10.55 5.65 1.09
C THR A 96 -9.21 6.39 1.05
N LEU A 97 -8.80 6.90 -0.12
CA LEU A 97 -7.58 7.71 -0.24
C LEU A 97 -7.67 9.00 0.57
N ASP A 98 -8.80 9.70 0.49
CA ASP A 98 -9.05 10.95 1.20
C ASP A 98 -9.04 10.75 2.73
N ASP A 99 -9.63 9.66 3.21
CA ASP A 99 -9.64 9.32 4.63
C ASP A 99 -8.23 8.94 5.12
N LEU A 100 -7.49 8.20 4.31
CA LEU A 100 -6.12 7.83 4.63
C LEU A 100 -5.20 9.07 4.63
N ALA A 101 -5.34 9.97 3.66
CA ALA A 101 -4.58 11.22 3.61
C ALA A 101 -4.83 12.11 4.84
N ARG A 102 -6.07 12.15 5.33
CA ARG A 102 -6.41 12.84 6.58
C ARG A 102 -5.78 12.19 7.80
N LEU A 103 -5.86 10.87 7.89
CA LEU A 103 -5.34 10.09 9.01
C LEU A 103 -3.81 10.16 9.11
N LEU A 104 -3.14 10.18 7.96
CA LEU A 104 -1.68 10.21 7.87
C LEU A 104 -1.10 11.63 7.71
N ALA A 105 -1.93 12.68 7.73
CA ALA A 105 -1.50 14.08 7.61
C ALA A 105 -0.35 14.51 8.55
N PRO A 106 -0.21 13.97 9.79
CA PRO A 106 0.91 14.32 10.67
C PRO A 106 2.27 13.73 10.24
N PHE A 107 2.31 12.86 9.24
CA PHE A 107 3.49 12.09 8.86
C PHE A 107 3.98 12.45 7.46
N ASP A 108 5.28 12.17 7.19
CA ASP A 108 5.90 12.36 5.88
C ASP A 108 5.57 11.16 4.98
N VAL A 109 4.53 11.30 4.16
CA VAL A 109 4.05 10.24 3.26
C VAL A 109 4.59 10.46 1.85
N PHE A 110 5.29 9.45 1.33
CA PHE A 110 5.73 9.34 -0.06
C PHE A 110 4.87 8.31 -0.78
N PHE A 111 4.03 8.79 -1.71
CA PHE A 111 3.02 7.99 -2.38
C PHE A 111 3.48 7.52 -3.75
N VAL A 112 3.57 6.20 -3.93
CA VAL A 112 4.13 5.57 -5.13
C VAL A 112 3.07 4.78 -5.88
N GLY A 113 2.90 5.09 -7.17
CA GLY A 113 2.09 4.31 -8.11
C GLY A 113 2.89 3.16 -8.72
N VAL A 114 2.38 1.94 -8.61
CA VAL A 114 2.99 0.75 -9.20
C VAL A 114 2.11 0.24 -10.33
N HIS A 115 2.51 0.55 -11.56
CA HIS A 115 1.79 0.16 -12.77
C HIS A 115 2.23 -1.21 -13.26
N CYS A 116 1.29 -1.94 -13.85
CA CYS A 116 1.55 -3.20 -14.54
C CYS A 116 0.51 -3.37 -15.64
N PRO A 117 0.89 -3.74 -16.87
CA PRO A 117 -0.07 -4.00 -17.94
C PRO A 117 -1.04 -5.12 -17.58
N LEU A 118 -2.32 -4.96 -17.97
CA LEU A 118 -3.37 -5.91 -17.63
C LEU A 118 -3.06 -7.36 -18.02
N PRO A 119 -2.51 -7.66 -19.22
CA PRO A 119 -2.18 -9.04 -19.57
C PRO A 119 -1.17 -9.69 -18.61
N GLU A 120 -0.22 -8.91 -18.11
CA GLU A 120 0.78 -9.38 -17.15
C GLU A 120 0.19 -9.56 -15.75
N LEU A 121 -0.68 -8.66 -15.31
CA LEU A 121 -1.43 -8.82 -14.06
C LEU A 121 -2.21 -10.12 -14.05
N GLU A 122 -2.98 -10.39 -15.10
CA GLU A 122 -3.76 -11.62 -15.25
C GLU A 122 -2.88 -12.88 -15.33
N ARG A 123 -1.73 -12.79 -15.99
CA ARG A 123 -0.75 -13.87 -16.02
C ARG A 123 -0.21 -14.19 -14.61
N ARG A 124 0.17 -13.15 -13.87
CA ARG A 124 0.68 -13.27 -12.49
C ARG A 124 -0.40 -13.78 -11.53
N GLU A 125 -1.64 -13.29 -11.65
CA GLU A 125 -2.77 -13.72 -10.85
C GLU A 125 -3.02 -15.23 -11.01
N ARG A 126 -3.06 -15.72 -12.26
CA ARG A 126 -3.21 -17.17 -12.56
C ARG A 126 -2.05 -18.01 -12.02
N ALA A 127 -0.81 -17.51 -12.14
CA ALA A 127 0.37 -18.23 -11.66
C ALA A 127 0.43 -18.30 -10.13
N ARG A 128 -0.13 -17.31 -9.44
CA ARG A 128 -0.15 -17.24 -7.98
C ARG A 128 -1.13 -18.24 -7.34
N GLY A 129 -2.33 -18.37 -7.88
CA GLY A 129 -3.31 -19.40 -7.50
C GLY A 129 -3.98 -19.25 -6.12
N ASP A 130 -3.68 -18.19 -5.37
CA ASP A 130 -4.18 -17.92 -4.01
C ASP A 130 -5.21 -16.79 -3.95
N ARG A 131 -5.64 -16.29 -5.11
CA ARG A 131 -6.59 -15.18 -5.26
C ARG A 131 -7.75 -15.56 -6.16
N ARG A 132 -8.87 -14.84 -6.02
CA ARG A 132 -9.98 -14.93 -6.96
C ARG A 132 -9.49 -14.42 -8.32
N ILE A 133 -9.71 -15.22 -9.36
CA ILE A 133 -9.42 -14.81 -10.74
C ILE A 133 -10.37 -13.65 -11.11
N GLY A 134 -9.79 -12.56 -11.61
CA GLY A 134 -10.48 -11.34 -12.00
C GLY A 134 -10.28 -10.16 -11.05
N ASP A 135 -9.76 -10.37 -9.84
CA ASP A 135 -9.45 -9.28 -8.89
C ASP A 135 -8.45 -8.29 -9.51
N ALA A 136 -7.44 -8.79 -10.19
CA ALA A 136 -6.42 -7.95 -10.83
C ALA A 136 -7.00 -7.04 -11.92
N ARG A 137 -7.99 -7.51 -12.69
CA ARG A 137 -8.70 -6.70 -13.70
C ARG A 137 -9.58 -5.63 -13.04
N GLU A 138 -10.36 -6.01 -12.04
CA GLU A 138 -11.22 -5.09 -11.30
C GLU A 138 -10.40 -3.96 -10.66
N ASP A 139 -9.23 -4.28 -10.11
CA ASP A 139 -8.30 -3.31 -9.55
C ASP A 139 -7.68 -2.41 -10.62
N TYR A 140 -7.22 -3.00 -11.75
CA TYR A 140 -6.59 -2.29 -12.85
C TYR A 140 -7.46 -1.13 -13.37
N GLU A 141 -8.77 -1.34 -13.45
CA GLU A 141 -9.73 -0.35 -13.95
C GLU A 141 -9.91 0.83 -12.99
N ARG A 142 -9.52 0.71 -11.72
CA ARG A 142 -9.86 1.67 -10.66
C ARG A 142 -8.68 2.35 -9.98
N VAL A 143 -7.64 1.59 -9.61
CA VAL A 143 -6.65 2.03 -8.61
C VAL A 143 -5.84 3.26 -8.98
N HIS A 144 -5.77 3.62 -10.27
CA HIS A 144 -4.99 4.76 -10.75
C HIS A 144 -5.86 5.92 -11.27
N THR A 145 -7.19 5.88 -11.08
CA THR A 145 -8.12 6.81 -11.75
C THR A 145 -8.42 8.08 -10.97
N PHE A 146 -8.12 8.15 -9.68
CA PHE A 146 -8.60 9.21 -8.80
C PHE A 146 -7.51 10.03 -8.10
N SER A 147 -6.24 9.73 -8.35
CA SER A 147 -5.12 10.48 -7.78
C SER A 147 -3.87 10.38 -8.66
N GLY A 148 -3.01 11.41 -8.57
CA GLY A 148 -1.61 11.31 -8.97
C GLY A 148 -0.77 10.71 -7.82
N TYR A 149 0.54 10.61 -8.08
CA TYR A 149 1.53 10.05 -7.17
C TYR A 149 2.71 11.01 -7.02
N ASP A 150 3.50 10.84 -5.98
CA ASP A 150 4.79 11.52 -5.87
C ASP A 150 5.82 10.89 -6.82
N PHE A 151 5.68 9.59 -7.09
CA PHE A 151 6.49 8.84 -8.04
C PHE A 151 5.74 7.65 -8.62
N GLU A 152 6.12 7.23 -9.83
CA GLU A 152 5.48 6.11 -10.52
C GLU A 152 6.52 5.16 -11.11
N VAL A 153 6.26 3.85 -11.05
CA VAL A 153 7.09 2.81 -11.64
C VAL A 153 6.25 1.82 -12.45
N ASP A 154 6.86 1.28 -13.51
CA ASP A 154 6.34 0.12 -14.22
C ASP A 154 6.98 -1.14 -13.65
N SER A 155 6.18 -2.10 -13.23
CA SER A 155 6.62 -3.33 -12.58
C SER A 155 7.07 -4.44 -13.56
N LEU A 156 7.21 -4.13 -14.86
CA LEU A 156 7.81 -5.05 -15.83
C LEU A 156 9.33 -5.12 -15.70
N GLY A 157 9.96 -4.05 -15.20
CA GLY A 157 11.39 -4.01 -14.93
C GLY A 157 11.83 -4.89 -13.76
N ALA A 158 13.13 -5.05 -13.60
CA ALA A 158 13.69 -5.76 -12.46
C ALA A 158 13.28 -5.08 -11.14
N PRO A 159 12.82 -5.84 -10.15
CA PRO A 159 12.38 -5.27 -8.87
C PRO A 159 13.45 -4.45 -8.17
N GLU A 160 14.71 -4.86 -8.26
CA GLU A 160 15.87 -4.17 -7.70
C GLU A 160 16.05 -2.78 -8.29
N ASP A 161 15.97 -2.67 -9.62
CA ASP A 161 16.11 -1.40 -10.35
C ASP A 161 14.95 -0.46 -10.02
N ASN A 162 13.73 -0.98 -9.95
CA ASN A 162 12.58 -0.20 -9.55
C ASN A 162 12.67 0.27 -8.10
N ALA A 163 13.17 -0.56 -7.18
CA ALA A 163 13.41 -0.17 -5.80
C ALA A 163 14.46 0.95 -5.73
N ALA A 164 15.57 0.84 -6.47
CA ALA A 164 16.60 1.88 -6.54
C ALA A 164 16.04 3.21 -7.08
N ARG A 165 15.17 3.17 -8.10
CA ARG A 165 14.48 4.37 -8.64
C ARG A 165 13.55 5.01 -7.62
N ILE A 166 12.75 4.20 -6.92
CA ILE A 166 11.87 4.68 -5.83
C ILE A 166 12.70 5.33 -4.73
N MET A 167 13.81 4.69 -4.31
CA MET A 167 14.73 5.23 -3.32
C MET A 167 15.31 6.58 -3.71
N ALA A 168 15.80 6.71 -4.94
CA ALA A 168 16.34 7.96 -5.45
C ALA A 168 15.29 9.08 -5.46
N ALA A 169 14.06 8.77 -5.91
CA ALA A 169 12.95 9.71 -5.91
C ALA A 169 12.53 10.10 -4.47
N TRP A 170 12.47 9.15 -3.56
CA TRP A 170 12.16 9.41 -2.16
C TRP A 170 13.18 10.33 -1.48
N GLN A 171 14.48 10.13 -1.75
CA GLN A 171 15.54 11.00 -1.24
C GLN A 171 15.45 12.44 -1.78
N GLN A 172 14.92 12.61 -2.99
CA GLN A 172 14.75 13.90 -3.66
C GLN A 172 13.31 14.43 -3.62
N ARG A 173 12.45 13.81 -2.78
CA ARG A 173 11.02 14.15 -2.72
C ARG A 173 10.79 15.61 -2.41
N LYS A 174 9.73 16.13 -2.98
CA LYS A 174 9.34 17.54 -2.85
C LYS A 174 8.15 17.67 -1.90
N SER A 175 8.07 18.81 -1.21
CA SER A 175 6.87 19.25 -0.50
C SER A 175 6.19 20.37 -1.32
N PRO A 176 4.85 20.41 -1.35
CA PRO A 176 3.95 19.46 -0.72
C PRO A 176 3.88 18.13 -1.48
N SER A 177 3.86 17.02 -0.72
CA SER A 177 3.61 15.67 -1.27
C SER A 177 2.17 15.55 -1.77
N THR A 178 1.89 14.49 -2.51
CA THR A 178 0.52 14.19 -2.98
C THR A 178 -0.46 14.07 -1.82
N PHE A 179 -0.06 13.44 -0.70
CA PHE A 179 -0.91 13.33 0.49
C PHE A 179 -1.17 14.68 1.16
N GLU A 180 -0.16 15.54 1.29
CA GLU A 180 -0.32 16.92 1.78
C GLU A 180 -1.28 17.72 0.89
N GLN A 181 -1.16 17.59 -0.43
CA GLN A 181 -2.05 18.26 -1.38
C GLN A 181 -3.50 17.77 -1.30
N ILE A 182 -3.72 16.46 -1.14
CA ILE A 182 -5.06 15.88 -0.96
C ILE A 182 -5.68 16.38 0.34
N HIS A 183 -4.89 16.39 1.42
CA HIS A 183 -5.36 16.91 2.73
C HIS A 183 -5.73 18.40 2.67
N ALA A 184 -4.95 19.22 1.96
CA ALA A 184 -5.16 20.67 1.87
C ALA A 184 -6.36 21.09 1.00
N ARG A 185 -6.89 20.22 0.15
CA ARG A 185 -8.05 20.50 -0.74
C ARG A 185 -9.41 20.42 -0.05
N ARG A 186 -9.41 20.20 1.24
CA ARG A 186 -10.60 20.08 2.09
C ARG A 186 -10.66 21.24 3.07
#